data_acdf50acf10050da6647c884e20db39e
#
_entry.id   acdf50acf10050da6647c884e20db39e
#
_cell.length_a   1.000
_cell.length_b   1.000
_cell.length_c   1.000
_cell.angle_alpha   90.00
_cell.angle_beta   90.00
_cell.angle_gamma   90.00
#
_symmetry.space_group_name_H-M   'P 1'
#
loop_
_entity.id
_entity.type
_entity.pdbx_description
1 polymer ?
#
loop_
_entity_poly.entity_id
_entity_poly.type
_entity_poly.pdbx_seq_one_letter_code
_entity_poly.pdbx_strand_id
1 'polypeptide(L)'
;MTHPGRRTILGGAIGALAAPAVHAQGGKPYAGTTINAACFQTTYFEYLKKYFPQFEEKTGIKVNFTMQAFPVYNQRTDLELSTKGSALDVVNVTFIYSGRWIGAGWLTNLDTFTKDRKLTPADWAPEDFAGGPQSAMQNAKGETFGFSWEAGAMILAAARYDQIEKAGLGLPKTFDELVKVCDAVHNKENVAAFTADKLHHWNWIPYLMGMGGGVFKAPPENLTPTLDTPQAAKAGGWYADLLMKYGPDGILSYSDDQAMRSQMSGRANIRTQAITWMVPLAKHAESTVKKTVRYGLMPAGPSGNFPGSNSHGLGIAAGSKKKEAAWEFIKWALSKETLNMVVKNHGYPSVCRMSVIKSPEFKEVLTLNGQDVASLFLEVLQLGGKSGYMKYRTVPVFPQVGDKINKAIERIATKQEGAPEAMKQAQAQSVQDLQKAGIKVDN
;
A
#
# COMPACT_ATOMS: atom_id res chain seq x y z
N MET A 1 -23.49 -90.78 -23.00
CA MET A 1 -24.16 -89.84 -23.93
C MET A 1 -23.98 -88.44 -23.31
N THR A 2 -23.55 -87.54 -24.07
CA THR A 2 -23.58 -86.12 -24.03
C THR A 2 -22.25 -85.43 -23.75
N HIS A 3 -21.93 -84.57 -24.65
CA HIS A 3 -20.73 -83.86 -24.94
C HIS A 3 -20.31 -82.73 -23.96
N PRO A 4 -19.05 -82.38 -23.89
CA PRO A 4 -18.55 -81.23 -23.09
C PRO A 4 -18.53 -79.92 -23.88
N GLY A 5 -19.00 -78.86 -23.23
CA GLY A 5 -18.98 -77.50 -23.77
C GLY A 5 -17.62 -76.81 -23.67
N ARG A 6 -17.18 -76.22 -24.76
CA ARG A 6 -15.98 -75.44 -24.89
C ARG A 6 -16.14 -74.08 -24.12
N ARG A 7 -15.19 -73.81 -23.26
CA ARG A 7 -14.99 -72.42 -22.68
C ARG A 7 -14.17 -71.60 -23.63
N THR A 8 -14.73 -70.51 -24.12
CA THR A 8 -14.04 -69.47 -24.88
C THR A 8 -13.49 -68.47 -23.91
N ILE A 9 -12.17 -68.26 -23.91
CA ILE A 9 -11.49 -67.20 -23.14
C ILE A 9 -11.50 -65.93 -24.00
N LEU A 10 -12.23 -64.93 -23.59
CA LEU A 10 -12.14 -63.58 -24.15
C LEU A 10 -10.94 -62.87 -23.54
N GLY A 11 -9.92 -62.60 -24.36
CA GLY A 11 -8.79 -61.74 -24.02
C GLY A 11 -9.25 -60.30 -24.01
N GLY A 12 -9.22 -59.65 -22.84
CA GLY A 12 -9.45 -58.23 -22.69
C GLY A 12 -8.21 -57.42 -23.17
N ALA A 13 -8.38 -56.69 -24.24
CA ALA A 13 -7.42 -55.69 -24.67
C ALA A 13 -7.46 -54.50 -23.71
N ILE A 14 -6.37 -54.26 -22.96
CA ILE A 14 -6.16 -53.05 -22.17
C ILE A 14 -5.82 -51.93 -23.16
N GLY A 15 -6.83 -51.10 -23.49
CA GLY A 15 -6.65 -49.87 -24.21
C GLY A 15 -5.88 -48.89 -23.34
N ALA A 16 -4.61 -48.64 -23.59
CA ALA A 16 -3.84 -47.53 -23.05
C ALA A 16 -4.49 -46.23 -23.57
N LEU A 17 -5.17 -45.48 -22.71
CA LEU A 17 -5.56 -44.10 -22.97
C LEU A 17 -4.28 -43.27 -23.10
N ALA A 18 -3.84 -43.05 -24.32
CA ALA A 18 -2.81 -42.08 -24.64
C ALA A 18 -3.39 -40.70 -24.32
N ALA A 19 -2.90 -40.08 -23.26
CA ALA A 19 -3.12 -38.66 -23.03
C ALA A 19 -2.60 -37.90 -24.27
N PRO A 20 -3.36 -36.95 -24.83
CA PRO A 20 -2.87 -36.18 -25.97
C PRO A 20 -1.64 -35.39 -25.52
N ALA A 21 -0.48 -35.74 -26.06
CA ALA A 21 0.70 -34.90 -26.01
C ALA A 21 0.37 -33.62 -26.81
N VAL A 22 0.10 -32.54 -26.12
CA VAL A 22 -0.01 -31.22 -26.75
C VAL A 22 1.35 -30.83 -27.25
N HIS A 23 1.63 -31.07 -28.50
CA HIS A 23 2.76 -30.53 -29.19
C HIS A 23 2.52 -29.03 -29.38
N ALA A 24 3.29 -28.23 -28.66
CA ALA A 24 3.34 -26.78 -28.82
C ALA A 24 3.98 -26.42 -30.16
N GLN A 25 3.22 -26.45 -31.25
CA GLN A 25 3.54 -25.72 -32.46
C GLN A 25 2.88 -24.35 -32.38
N GLY A 26 3.64 -23.31 -32.01
CA GLY A 26 3.24 -21.90 -32.21
C GLY A 26 2.02 -21.39 -31.46
N GLY A 27 1.45 -22.14 -30.51
CA GLY A 27 0.27 -21.76 -29.72
C GLY A 27 0.61 -20.97 -28.47
N LYS A 28 -0.25 -20.01 -28.13
CA LYS A 28 -0.18 -19.26 -26.87
C LYS A 28 -0.24 -20.27 -25.69
N PRO A 29 0.69 -20.23 -24.73
CA PRO A 29 0.80 -21.29 -23.70
C PRO A 29 -0.44 -21.46 -22.83
N TYR A 30 -1.28 -20.42 -22.70
CA TYR A 30 -2.48 -20.42 -21.87
C TYR A 30 -3.76 -20.10 -22.66
N ALA A 31 -3.82 -20.44 -23.95
CA ALA A 31 -4.98 -20.16 -24.80
C ALA A 31 -6.29 -20.68 -24.16
N GLY A 32 -7.30 -19.81 -24.08
CA GLY A 32 -8.62 -20.12 -23.49
C GLY A 32 -8.67 -20.03 -21.95
N THR A 33 -7.57 -19.72 -21.29
CA THR A 33 -7.58 -19.50 -19.83
C THR A 33 -8.10 -18.12 -19.48
N THR A 34 -9.05 -18.06 -18.54
CA THR A 34 -9.49 -16.79 -17.93
C THR A 34 -9.11 -16.77 -16.46
N ILE A 35 -8.41 -15.74 -15.99
CA ILE A 35 -8.13 -15.50 -14.58
C ILE A 35 -9.03 -14.39 -14.03
N ASN A 36 -9.42 -14.53 -12.75
CA ASN A 36 -10.17 -13.51 -12.03
C ASN A 36 -9.18 -12.74 -11.12
N ALA A 37 -9.06 -11.44 -11.35
CA ALA A 37 -8.21 -10.56 -10.58
C ALA A 37 -9.03 -9.45 -9.93
N ALA A 38 -8.68 -9.06 -8.71
CA ALA A 38 -9.38 -8.02 -7.98
C ALA A 38 -8.41 -7.04 -7.31
N CYS A 39 -8.80 -5.76 -7.30
CA CYS A 39 -8.08 -4.69 -6.64
C CYS A 39 -9.04 -3.64 -6.07
N PHE A 40 -8.55 -2.77 -5.21
CA PHE A 40 -9.27 -1.52 -4.91
C PHE A 40 -9.09 -0.51 -6.05
N GLN A 41 -9.97 0.50 -6.09
CA GLN A 41 -9.88 1.57 -7.09
C GLN A 41 -8.56 2.33 -6.95
N THR A 42 -7.76 2.34 -8.02
CA THR A 42 -6.47 3.02 -8.10
C THR A 42 -6.13 3.38 -9.54
N THR A 43 -5.50 4.53 -9.72
CA THR A 43 -5.08 5.02 -11.03
C THR A 43 -4.07 4.10 -11.72
N TYR A 44 -3.24 3.37 -10.97
CA TYR A 44 -2.31 2.38 -11.54
C TYR A 44 -3.05 1.35 -12.41
N PHE A 45 -4.08 0.71 -11.86
CA PHE A 45 -4.82 -0.30 -12.61
C PHE A 45 -5.76 0.30 -13.66
N GLU A 46 -6.24 1.54 -13.47
CA GLU A 46 -6.94 2.25 -14.55
C GLU A 46 -6.06 2.43 -15.80
N TYR A 47 -4.77 2.70 -15.59
CA TYR A 47 -3.80 2.78 -16.66
C TYR A 47 -3.44 1.39 -17.22
N LEU A 48 -3.14 0.43 -16.36
CA LEU A 48 -2.69 -0.90 -16.74
C LEU A 48 -3.75 -1.67 -17.55
N LYS A 49 -5.04 -1.52 -17.23
CA LYS A 49 -6.16 -2.14 -17.97
C LYS A 49 -6.16 -1.83 -19.45
N LYS A 50 -5.66 -0.67 -19.86
CA LYS A 50 -5.55 -0.29 -21.29
C LYS A 50 -4.62 -1.22 -22.07
N TYR A 51 -3.74 -1.94 -21.39
CA TYR A 51 -2.74 -2.84 -21.96
C TYR A 51 -3.10 -4.32 -21.81
N PHE A 52 -4.22 -4.67 -21.17
CA PHE A 52 -4.68 -6.06 -21.05
C PHE A 52 -4.85 -6.76 -22.42
N PRO A 53 -5.34 -6.12 -23.50
CA PRO A 53 -5.40 -6.75 -24.81
C PRO A 53 -4.03 -7.23 -25.31
N GLN A 54 -2.95 -6.48 -25.06
CA GLN A 54 -1.59 -6.86 -25.44
C GLN A 54 -1.11 -8.08 -24.63
N PHE A 55 -1.45 -8.15 -23.34
CA PHE A 55 -1.17 -9.32 -22.49
C PHE A 55 -1.93 -10.55 -22.98
N GLU A 56 -3.23 -10.43 -23.27
CA GLU A 56 -4.05 -11.52 -23.81
C GLU A 56 -3.52 -11.98 -25.17
N GLU A 57 -3.14 -11.04 -26.05
CA GLU A 57 -2.57 -11.38 -27.35
C GLU A 57 -1.27 -12.20 -27.20
N LYS A 58 -0.41 -11.83 -26.26
CA LYS A 58 0.88 -12.50 -26.02
C LYS A 58 0.72 -13.87 -25.36
N THR A 59 -0.18 -14.02 -24.40
CA THR A 59 -0.26 -15.21 -23.54
C THR A 59 -1.45 -16.12 -23.80
N GLY A 60 -2.52 -15.58 -24.35
CA GLY A 60 -3.82 -16.25 -24.47
C GLY A 60 -4.67 -16.18 -23.18
N ILE A 61 -4.19 -15.50 -22.13
CA ILE A 61 -4.89 -15.38 -20.86
C ILE A 61 -5.85 -14.18 -20.91
N LYS A 62 -7.13 -14.41 -20.68
CA LYS A 62 -8.11 -13.34 -20.43
C LYS A 62 -8.08 -12.94 -18.97
N VAL A 63 -8.15 -11.63 -18.71
CA VAL A 63 -8.17 -11.10 -17.34
C VAL A 63 -9.54 -10.49 -17.05
N ASN A 64 -10.32 -11.17 -16.22
CA ASN A 64 -11.54 -10.62 -15.64
C ASN A 64 -11.12 -9.80 -14.40
N PHE A 65 -11.01 -8.48 -14.56
CA PHE A 65 -10.47 -7.59 -13.54
C PHE A 65 -11.55 -6.72 -12.91
N THR A 66 -11.72 -6.82 -11.59
CA THR A 66 -12.70 -6.04 -10.82
C THR A 66 -12.02 -5.04 -9.91
N MET A 67 -12.59 -3.83 -9.81
CA MET A 67 -12.14 -2.82 -8.85
C MET A 67 -13.31 -2.35 -7.99
N GLN A 68 -13.05 -2.11 -6.70
CA GLN A 68 -14.01 -1.69 -5.70
C GLN A 68 -13.41 -0.60 -4.81
N ALA A 69 -14.26 0.17 -4.11
CA ALA A 69 -13.76 1.09 -3.10
C ALA A 69 -12.92 0.36 -2.05
N PHE A 70 -11.84 0.99 -1.57
CA PHE A 70 -10.82 0.36 -0.70
C PHE A 70 -11.40 -0.43 0.49
N PRO A 71 -12.35 0.09 1.28
CA PRO A 71 -12.93 -0.68 2.39
C PRO A 71 -13.71 -1.91 1.93
N VAL A 72 -14.50 -1.76 0.85
CA VAL A 72 -15.34 -2.84 0.29
C VAL A 72 -14.45 -3.94 -0.30
N TYR A 73 -13.39 -3.55 -1.02
CA TYR A 73 -12.42 -4.49 -1.56
C TYR A 73 -11.82 -5.36 -0.44
N ASN A 74 -11.28 -4.71 0.60
CA ASN A 74 -10.63 -5.43 1.69
C ASN A 74 -11.57 -6.42 2.40
N GLN A 75 -12.79 -5.98 2.73
CA GLN A 75 -13.78 -6.83 3.41
C GLN A 75 -14.21 -8.04 2.57
N ARG A 76 -14.50 -7.83 1.27
CA ARG A 76 -14.91 -8.90 0.37
C ARG A 76 -13.79 -9.89 0.10
N THR A 77 -12.58 -9.38 -0.11
CA THR A 77 -11.41 -10.23 -0.35
C THR A 77 -11.03 -11.01 0.91
N ASP A 78 -11.08 -10.40 2.10
CA ASP A 78 -10.87 -11.09 3.37
C ASP A 78 -11.85 -12.26 3.54
N LEU A 79 -13.14 -12.03 3.27
CA LEU A 79 -14.17 -13.07 3.34
C LEU A 79 -13.90 -14.19 2.32
N GLU A 80 -13.66 -13.87 1.05
CA GLU A 80 -13.40 -14.85 -0.02
C GLU A 80 -12.16 -15.69 0.31
N LEU A 81 -11.05 -15.06 0.71
CA LEU A 81 -9.84 -15.78 1.05
C LEU A 81 -10.01 -16.68 2.29
N SER A 82 -10.81 -16.25 3.28
CA SER A 82 -11.06 -17.03 4.51
C SER A 82 -11.78 -18.35 4.25
N THR A 83 -12.61 -18.42 3.21
CA THR A 83 -13.29 -19.64 2.80
C THR A 83 -12.40 -20.56 1.96
N LYS A 84 -11.19 -20.12 1.61
CA LYS A 84 -10.30 -20.78 0.64
C LYS A 84 -10.99 -21.07 -0.70
N GLY A 85 -11.92 -20.19 -1.07
CA GLY A 85 -12.63 -20.22 -2.34
C GLY A 85 -11.68 -20.08 -3.54
N SER A 86 -12.17 -20.40 -4.73
CA SER A 86 -11.43 -20.28 -5.98
C SER A 86 -12.00 -19.22 -6.92
N ALA A 87 -12.80 -18.29 -6.39
CA ALA A 87 -13.40 -17.21 -7.17
C ALA A 87 -12.35 -16.18 -7.62
N LEU A 88 -11.28 -16.00 -6.85
CA LEU A 88 -10.16 -15.11 -7.18
C LEU A 88 -8.88 -15.91 -7.44
N ASP A 89 -8.16 -15.53 -8.48
CA ASP A 89 -6.84 -16.06 -8.84
C ASP A 89 -5.74 -15.09 -8.39
N VAL A 90 -5.87 -13.79 -8.76
CA VAL A 90 -4.95 -12.72 -8.35
C VAL A 90 -5.67 -11.73 -7.45
N VAL A 91 -5.05 -11.42 -6.33
CA VAL A 91 -5.56 -10.46 -5.36
C VAL A 91 -4.54 -9.34 -5.13
N ASN A 92 -5.03 -8.14 -4.95
CA ASN A 92 -4.20 -7.05 -4.47
C ASN A 92 -4.02 -7.18 -2.95
N VAL A 93 -2.81 -7.49 -2.53
CA VAL A 93 -2.46 -7.60 -1.11
C VAL A 93 -2.23 -6.19 -0.58
N THR A 94 -3.15 -5.73 0.27
CA THR A 94 -2.98 -4.43 0.92
C THR A 94 -2.13 -4.57 2.18
N PHE A 95 -1.23 -3.62 2.42
CA PHE A 95 -0.32 -3.66 3.57
C PHE A 95 -1.05 -3.83 4.92
N ILE A 96 -2.29 -3.34 5.03
CA ILE A 96 -3.10 -3.45 6.25
C ILE A 96 -3.52 -4.89 6.53
N TYR A 97 -3.79 -5.67 5.47
CA TYR A 97 -4.26 -7.05 5.57
C TYR A 97 -3.18 -8.10 5.28
N SER A 98 -2.00 -7.70 4.81
CA SER A 98 -0.94 -8.62 4.40
C SER A 98 -0.57 -9.60 5.52
N GLY A 99 -0.33 -9.12 6.72
CA GLY A 99 0.02 -9.97 7.87
C GLY A 99 -1.05 -11.00 8.20
N ARG A 100 -2.33 -10.61 8.11
CA ARG A 100 -3.47 -11.50 8.34
C ARG A 100 -3.57 -12.58 7.25
N TRP A 101 -3.53 -12.18 5.98
CA TRP A 101 -3.71 -13.11 4.88
C TRP A 101 -2.53 -14.07 4.72
N ILE A 102 -1.30 -13.57 4.91
CA ILE A 102 -0.08 -14.39 4.91
C ILE A 102 -0.08 -15.34 6.11
N GLY A 103 -0.31 -14.83 7.32
CA GLY A 103 -0.31 -15.63 8.54
C GLY A 103 -1.38 -16.72 8.58
N ALA A 104 -2.54 -16.49 7.99
CA ALA A 104 -3.62 -17.46 7.85
C ALA A 104 -3.41 -18.48 6.72
N GLY A 105 -2.36 -18.34 5.90
CA GLY A 105 -2.08 -19.22 4.76
C GLY A 105 -3.08 -19.07 3.62
N TRP A 106 -3.63 -17.88 3.43
CA TRP A 106 -4.62 -17.60 2.38
C TRP A 106 -4.00 -17.16 1.06
N LEU A 107 -2.69 -16.92 1.06
CA LEU A 107 -1.91 -16.60 -0.13
C LEU A 107 -0.93 -17.73 -0.47
N THR A 108 -0.60 -17.84 -1.73
CA THR A 108 0.38 -18.81 -2.24
C THR A 108 1.80 -18.26 -2.02
N ASN A 109 2.72 -19.09 -1.52
CA ASN A 109 4.15 -18.76 -1.47
C ASN A 109 4.69 -18.67 -2.90
N LEU A 110 5.21 -17.51 -3.28
CA LEU A 110 5.69 -17.21 -4.62
C LEU A 110 7.17 -17.57 -4.85
N ASP A 111 7.90 -17.94 -3.80
CA ASP A 111 9.31 -18.33 -3.94
C ASP A 111 9.51 -19.54 -4.86
N THR A 112 8.52 -20.46 -4.88
CA THR A 112 8.55 -21.62 -5.79
C THR A 112 8.48 -21.19 -7.25
N PHE A 113 7.72 -20.12 -7.56
CA PHE A 113 7.61 -19.57 -8.91
C PHE A 113 8.83 -18.77 -9.31
N THR A 114 9.39 -17.96 -8.40
CA THR A 114 10.56 -17.12 -8.70
C THR A 114 11.84 -17.95 -8.85
N LYS A 115 11.96 -19.09 -8.17
CA LYS A 115 13.10 -19.99 -8.24
C LYS A 115 13.06 -20.93 -9.46
N ASP A 116 11.89 -21.19 -10.01
CA ASP A 116 11.74 -22.00 -11.22
C ASP A 116 12.04 -21.17 -12.47
N ARG A 117 13.16 -21.46 -13.12
CA ARG A 117 13.60 -20.75 -14.33
C ARG A 117 12.74 -21.00 -15.57
N LYS A 118 11.87 -22.01 -15.54
CA LYS A 118 10.87 -22.23 -16.59
C LYS A 118 9.69 -21.25 -16.44
N LEU A 119 9.35 -20.91 -15.21
CA LEU A 119 8.26 -19.99 -14.89
C LEU A 119 8.74 -18.54 -14.80
N THR A 120 9.98 -18.31 -14.38
CA THR A 120 10.51 -16.95 -14.15
C THR A 120 11.88 -16.80 -14.75
N PRO A 121 12.01 -16.06 -15.88
CA PRO A 121 13.31 -15.74 -16.47
C PRO A 121 14.22 -14.97 -15.50
N ALA A 122 15.53 -15.10 -15.65
CA ALA A 122 16.49 -14.48 -14.74
C ALA A 122 16.42 -12.95 -14.73
N ASP A 123 16.10 -12.34 -15.86
CA ASP A 123 15.99 -10.90 -16.07
C ASP A 123 14.73 -10.28 -15.45
N TRP A 124 13.77 -11.12 -14.99
CA TRP A 124 12.65 -10.60 -14.22
C TRP A 124 13.09 -10.02 -12.88
N ALA A 125 14.21 -10.48 -12.33
CA ALA A 125 14.93 -9.91 -11.18
C ALA A 125 14.00 -9.57 -9.98
N PRO A 126 13.58 -10.57 -9.17
CA PRO A 126 12.77 -10.32 -7.97
C PRO A 126 13.49 -9.44 -6.94
N GLU A 127 14.81 -9.41 -6.94
CA GLU A 127 15.67 -8.58 -6.09
C GLU A 127 15.64 -7.09 -6.45
N ASP A 128 15.09 -6.72 -7.60
CA ASP A 128 14.95 -5.33 -8.05
C ASP A 128 13.82 -4.57 -7.34
N PHE A 129 13.00 -5.26 -6.57
CA PHE A 129 11.94 -4.60 -5.79
C PHE A 129 12.50 -3.88 -4.56
N ALA A 130 12.02 -2.65 -4.30
CA ALA A 130 12.43 -1.84 -3.16
C ALA A 130 12.13 -2.57 -1.83
N GLY A 131 13.16 -2.86 -1.05
CA GLY A 131 13.09 -3.76 0.11
C GLY A 131 12.09 -3.33 1.19
N GLY A 132 11.99 -2.04 1.48
CA GLY A 132 11.02 -1.52 2.47
C GLY A 132 9.58 -1.88 2.11
N PRO A 133 9.04 -1.42 0.97
CA PRO A 133 7.71 -1.77 0.50
C PRO A 133 7.53 -3.29 0.30
N GLN A 134 8.51 -3.98 -0.28
CA GLN A 134 8.46 -5.43 -0.53
C GLN A 134 8.34 -6.24 0.76
N SER A 135 8.87 -5.76 1.88
CA SER A 135 8.77 -6.45 3.17
C SER A 135 7.32 -6.66 3.64
N ALA A 136 6.38 -5.82 3.20
CA ALA A 136 4.96 -6.01 3.48
C ALA A 136 4.34 -7.24 2.80
N MET A 137 5.02 -7.79 1.79
CA MET A 137 4.59 -8.96 1.03
C MET A 137 5.27 -10.25 1.50
N GLN A 138 5.99 -10.20 2.62
CA GLN A 138 6.77 -11.29 3.16
C GLN A 138 6.31 -11.66 4.57
N ASN A 139 6.53 -12.91 4.96
CA ASN A 139 6.39 -13.33 6.35
C ASN A 139 7.69 -13.08 7.15
N ALA A 140 7.67 -13.39 8.46
CA ALA A 140 8.84 -13.24 9.33
C ALA A 140 10.06 -14.10 8.93
N LYS A 141 9.87 -15.13 8.09
CA LYS A 141 10.96 -15.96 7.56
C LYS A 141 11.53 -15.42 6.25
N GLY A 142 11.02 -14.30 5.74
CA GLY A 142 11.40 -13.73 4.44
C GLY A 142 10.78 -14.43 3.23
N GLU A 143 9.84 -15.37 3.43
CA GLU A 143 9.12 -16.00 2.33
C GLU A 143 8.15 -15.02 1.69
N THR A 144 8.08 -15.01 0.35
CA THR A 144 7.35 -14.02 -0.45
C THR A 144 5.97 -14.52 -0.85
N PHE A 145 4.93 -13.73 -0.59
CA PHE A 145 3.52 -14.04 -0.90
C PHE A 145 2.87 -13.04 -1.86
N GLY A 146 3.61 -12.03 -2.26
CA GLY A 146 3.20 -11.03 -3.24
C GLY A 146 4.39 -10.22 -3.71
N PHE A 147 4.19 -9.45 -4.77
CA PHE A 147 5.16 -8.45 -5.23
C PHE A 147 4.52 -7.09 -5.27
N SER A 148 5.22 -6.12 -4.71
CA SER A 148 4.74 -4.75 -4.58
C SER A 148 4.65 -4.07 -5.93
N TRP A 149 3.51 -3.42 -6.22
CA TRP A 149 3.36 -2.55 -7.38
C TRP A 149 3.42 -1.07 -7.00
N GLU A 150 3.17 -0.75 -5.73
CA GLU A 150 3.20 0.60 -5.20
C GLU A 150 4.17 0.71 -4.02
N ALA A 151 4.97 1.77 -4.03
CA ALA A 151 5.75 2.24 -2.90
C ALA A 151 5.23 3.62 -2.49
N GLY A 152 4.25 3.67 -1.60
CA GLY A 152 3.68 4.93 -1.13
C GLY A 152 4.63 5.66 -0.20
N ALA A 153 5.42 6.58 -0.74
CA ALA A 153 6.28 7.44 0.02
C ALA A 153 5.49 8.67 0.53
N MET A 154 5.42 8.87 1.84
CA MET A 154 4.80 10.05 2.43
C MET A 154 5.75 11.24 2.33
N ILE A 155 5.34 12.26 1.61
CA ILE A 155 6.05 13.53 1.47
C ILE A 155 5.18 14.68 1.99
N LEU A 156 5.82 15.80 2.31
CA LEU A 156 5.12 17.06 2.55
C LEU A 156 4.86 17.75 1.22
N ALA A 157 3.65 18.31 1.06
CA ALA A 157 3.35 19.29 0.03
C ALA A 157 2.79 20.57 0.65
N ALA A 158 3.35 21.70 0.25
CA ALA A 158 2.85 23.04 0.56
C ALA A 158 2.22 23.63 -0.70
N ALA A 159 0.89 23.57 -0.78
CA ALA A 159 0.13 24.00 -1.96
C ALA A 159 0.26 25.51 -2.23
N ARG A 160 0.18 26.30 -1.17
CA ARG A 160 0.33 27.76 -1.19
C ARG A 160 1.70 28.15 -0.61
N TYR A 161 2.79 27.62 -1.18
CA TYR A 161 4.14 27.98 -0.76
C TYR A 161 4.43 29.49 -0.92
N ASP A 162 3.76 30.15 -1.86
CA ASP A 162 3.82 31.60 -2.03
C ASP A 162 3.46 32.35 -0.73
N GLN A 163 2.54 31.85 0.09
CA GLN A 163 2.22 32.45 1.39
C GLN A 163 3.32 32.22 2.43
N ILE A 164 3.95 31.05 2.39
CA ILE A 164 5.08 30.72 3.29
C ILE A 164 6.27 31.62 2.97
N GLU A 165 6.59 31.77 1.68
CA GLU A 165 7.67 32.62 1.20
C GLU A 165 7.44 34.11 1.53
N LYS A 166 6.20 34.61 1.33
CA LYS A 166 5.79 35.97 1.76
C LYS A 166 5.95 36.21 3.26
N ALA A 167 5.82 35.16 4.07
CA ALA A 167 6.05 35.22 5.52
C ALA A 167 7.55 35.15 5.90
N GLY A 168 8.46 35.07 4.91
CA GLY A 168 9.89 34.94 5.13
C GLY A 168 10.30 33.56 5.65
N LEU A 169 9.49 32.53 5.41
CA LEU A 169 9.72 31.16 5.88
C LEU A 169 10.00 30.21 4.71
N GLY A 170 10.56 29.04 5.03
CA GLY A 170 10.77 27.94 4.10
C GLY A 170 9.82 26.76 4.39
N LEU A 171 9.98 25.67 3.63
CA LEU A 171 9.32 24.41 3.96
C LEU A 171 9.77 23.95 5.36
N PRO A 172 8.83 23.54 6.23
CA PRO A 172 9.17 23.14 7.59
C PRO A 172 9.96 21.83 7.59
N LYS A 173 11.07 21.80 8.32
CA LYS A 173 11.95 20.63 8.49
C LYS A 173 11.75 19.92 9.82
N THR A 174 11.18 20.61 10.80
CA THR A 174 10.87 20.09 12.14
C THR A 174 9.40 20.31 12.50
N PHE A 175 8.92 19.61 13.54
CA PHE A 175 7.56 19.80 14.04
C PHE A 175 7.34 21.23 14.55
N ASP A 176 8.34 21.84 15.20
CA ASP A 176 8.25 23.22 15.67
C ASP A 176 8.19 24.20 14.48
N GLU A 177 8.98 23.97 13.44
CA GLU A 177 8.89 24.76 12.21
C GLU A 177 7.54 24.59 11.50
N LEU A 178 6.96 23.38 11.55
CA LEU A 178 5.61 23.14 10.99
C LEU A 178 4.57 24.00 11.71
N VAL A 179 4.59 24.03 13.05
CA VAL A 179 3.69 24.87 13.84
C VAL A 179 3.95 26.34 13.53
N LYS A 180 5.20 26.78 13.48
CA LYS A 180 5.56 28.16 13.13
C LYS A 180 5.04 28.58 11.76
N VAL A 181 5.18 27.72 10.76
CA VAL A 181 4.63 28.00 9.42
C VAL A 181 3.10 28.05 9.47
N CYS A 182 2.46 27.10 10.14
CA CYS A 182 1.01 27.11 10.29
C CYS A 182 0.49 28.38 10.99
N ASP A 183 1.12 28.83 12.08
CA ASP A 183 0.77 30.10 12.75
C ASP A 183 0.89 31.30 11.82
N ALA A 184 1.94 31.33 10.97
CA ALA A 184 2.18 32.46 10.06
C ALA A 184 1.20 32.54 8.90
N VAL A 185 0.68 31.41 8.40
CA VAL A 185 -0.15 31.38 7.16
C VAL A 185 -1.60 30.99 7.39
N HIS A 186 -1.99 30.53 8.59
CA HIS A 186 -3.36 30.10 8.85
C HIS A 186 -4.34 31.28 8.70
N ASN A 187 -5.46 30.98 8.03
CA ASN A 187 -6.52 31.94 7.70
C ASN A 187 -6.10 33.17 6.87
N LYS A 188 -4.86 33.18 6.38
CA LYS A 188 -4.46 34.17 5.37
C LYS A 188 -5.19 33.85 4.06
N GLU A 189 -5.92 34.83 3.53
CA GLU A 189 -6.72 34.67 2.31
C GLU A 189 -7.74 33.51 2.40
N ASN A 190 -8.27 33.21 3.59
CA ASN A 190 -9.19 32.10 3.87
C ASN A 190 -8.60 30.70 3.55
N VAL A 191 -7.28 30.54 3.74
CA VAL A 191 -6.58 29.28 3.52
C VAL A 191 -6.30 28.62 4.86
N ALA A 192 -6.74 27.38 5.05
CA ALA A 192 -6.35 26.56 6.18
C ALA A 192 -4.85 26.21 6.05
N ALA A 193 -4.07 26.40 7.12
CA ALA A 193 -2.62 26.16 7.04
C ALA A 193 -2.27 24.68 6.92
N PHE A 194 -3.11 23.78 7.45
CA PHE A 194 -2.91 22.34 7.43
C PHE A 194 -4.15 21.60 6.96
N THR A 195 -3.98 20.42 6.38
CA THR A 195 -5.09 19.50 6.11
C THR A 195 -4.62 18.05 6.20
N ALA A 196 -5.55 17.15 6.49
CA ALA A 196 -5.34 15.70 6.50
C ALA A 196 -6.67 15.01 6.19
N ASP A 197 -6.64 13.72 6.02
CA ASP A 197 -7.83 12.87 5.96
C ASP A 197 -8.06 12.12 7.28
N LYS A 198 -9.23 11.51 7.42
CA LYS A 198 -9.68 10.81 8.64
C LYS A 198 -8.96 9.49 8.95
N LEU A 199 -8.01 9.06 8.13
CA LEU A 199 -7.22 7.86 8.39
C LEU A 199 -6.07 8.17 9.35
N HIS A 200 -6.40 8.52 10.60
CA HIS A 200 -5.41 8.96 11.59
C HIS A 200 -4.36 7.89 11.88
N HIS A 201 -4.71 6.60 11.84
CA HIS A 201 -3.75 5.49 11.94
C HIS A 201 -2.69 5.50 10.82
N TRP A 202 -2.89 6.29 9.75
CA TRP A 202 -1.90 6.53 8.70
C TRP A 202 -1.18 7.85 8.94
N ASN A 203 -1.93 8.93 9.14
CA ASN A 203 -1.39 10.28 9.20
C ASN A 203 -0.64 10.58 10.50
N TRP A 204 -1.07 10.03 11.63
CA TRP A 204 -0.52 10.33 12.97
C TRP A 204 0.77 9.57 13.30
N ILE A 205 0.92 8.32 12.84
CA ILE A 205 2.02 7.46 13.30
C ILE A 205 3.43 8.01 12.98
N PRO A 206 3.68 8.67 11.84
CA PRO A 206 4.94 9.36 11.63
C PRO A 206 5.27 10.41 12.70
N TYR A 207 4.27 11.12 13.19
CA TYR A 207 4.44 12.09 14.28
C TYR A 207 4.68 11.38 15.62
N LEU A 208 3.98 10.28 15.89
CA LEU A 208 4.24 9.43 17.06
C LEU A 208 5.69 8.96 17.10
N MET A 209 6.19 8.39 15.99
CA MET A 209 7.57 7.91 15.89
C MET A 209 8.58 9.06 16.00
N GLY A 210 8.30 10.20 15.39
CA GLY A 210 9.11 11.40 15.52
C GLY A 210 9.20 11.93 16.95
N MET A 211 8.21 11.65 17.80
CA MET A 211 8.22 11.96 19.24
C MET A 211 8.78 10.82 20.11
N GLY A 212 9.32 9.76 19.50
CA GLY A 212 9.93 8.61 20.19
C GLY A 212 8.94 7.57 20.68
N GLY A 213 7.70 7.60 20.20
CA GLY A 213 6.70 6.56 20.48
C GLY A 213 6.65 5.48 19.39
N GLY A 214 5.84 4.46 19.62
CA GLY A 214 5.56 3.38 18.68
C GLY A 214 4.16 2.83 18.87
N VAL A 215 3.69 1.98 17.96
CA VAL A 215 2.40 1.30 18.08
C VAL A 215 2.54 0.02 18.90
N PHE A 216 3.66 -0.70 18.71
CA PHE A 216 4.00 -1.93 19.41
C PHE A 216 5.42 -1.85 19.96
N LYS A 217 5.72 -2.67 20.94
CA LYS A 217 7.00 -2.67 21.67
C LYS A 217 8.19 -3.04 20.77
N ALA A 218 8.09 -4.12 19.99
CA ALA A 218 9.11 -4.58 19.06
C ALA A 218 8.49 -5.45 17.95
N PRO A 219 7.74 -4.88 16.99
CA PRO A 219 7.11 -5.66 15.93
C PRO A 219 8.16 -6.19 14.93
N PRO A 220 8.01 -7.41 14.43
CA PRO A 220 6.90 -8.34 14.67
C PRO A 220 7.09 -9.26 15.88
N GLU A 221 8.23 -9.21 16.59
CA GLU A 221 8.61 -10.16 17.64
C GLU A 221 7.79 -9.96 18.94
N ASN A 222 7.47 -8.71 19.26
CA ASN A 222 6.66 -8.36 20.42
C ASN A 222 5.59 -7.34 20.02
N LEU A 223 4.36 -7.82 19.97
CA LEU A 223 3.18 -7.04 19.55
C LEU A 223 2.42 -6.41 20.72
N THR A 224 3.05 -6.33 21.90
CA THR A 224 2.46 -5.58 23.03
C THR A 224 2.27 -4.12 22.58
N PRO A 225 1.03 -3.59 22.56
CA PRO A 225 0.79 -2.21 22.19
C PRO A 225 1.48 -1.23 23.15
N THR A 226 1.84 -0.06 22.67
CA THR A 226 2.52 1.01 23.43
C THR A 226 1.80 2.36 23.28
N LEU A 227 0.46 2.29 23.18
CA LEU A 227 -0.37 3.48 22.96
C LEU A 227 -0.63 4.29 24.25
N ASP A 228 -0.44 3.72 25.44
CA ASP A 228 -0.62 4.39 26.72
C ASP A 228 0.65 5.08 27.26
N THR A 229 1.68 5.20 26.42
CA THR A 229 2.93 5.87 26.79
C THR A 229 2.78 7.40 26.79
N PRO A 230 3.60 8.12 27.61
CA PRO A 230 3.63 9.59 27.59
C PRO A 230 3.89 10.16 26.17
N GLN A 231 4.71 9.47 25.37
CA GLN A 231 5.00 9.86 23.99
C GLN A 231 3.75 9.75 23.11
N ALA A 232 2.96 8.69 23.25
CA ALA A 232 1.73 8.51 22.49
C ALA A 232 0.67 9.55 22.86
N ALA A 233 0.50 9.83 24.16
CA ALA A 233 -0.39 10.88 24.64
C ALA A 233 0.03 12.26 24.14
N LYS A 234 1.34 12.60 24.22
CA LYS A 234 1.89 13.85 23.71
C LYS A 234 1.67 13.99 22.21
N ALA A 235 1.97 12.96 21.44
CA ALA A 235 1.81 12.96 19.99
C ALA A 235 0.32 13.04 19.59
N GLY A 236 -0.57 12.37 20.33
CA GLY A 236 -2.02 12.42 20.11
C GLY A 236 -2.60 13.83 20.32
N GLY A 237 -2.26 14.45 21.44
CA GLY A 237 -2.68 15.83 21.75
C GLY A 237 -2.13 16.82 20.72
N TRP A 238 -0.83 16.77 20.43
CA TRP A 238 -0.19 17.66 19.46
C TRP A 238 -0.80 17.55 18.06
N TYR A 239 -1.06 16.33 17.60
CA TYR A 239 -1.65 16.11 16.27
C TYR A 239 -3.12 16.54 16.23
N ALA A 240 -3.88 16.29 17.29
CA ALA A 240 -5.25 16.77 17.40
C ALA A 240 -5.31 18.32 17.37
N ASP A 241 -4.38 18.99 18.08
CA ASP A 241 -4.28 20.46 18.04
C ASP A 241 -3.90 20.95 16.64
N LEU A 242 -2.99 20.27 15.93
CA LEU A 242 -2.64 20.60 14.55
C LEU A 242 -3.86 20.54 13.63
N LEU A 243 -4.68 19.49 13.76
CA LEU A 243 -5.92 19.34 12.98
C LEU A 243 -6.92 20.44 13.30
N MET A 244 -7.21 20.66 14.58
CA MET A 244 -8.32 21.52 15.02
C MET A 244 -7.98 23.01 14.97
N LYS A 245 -6.71 23.38 15.18
CA LYS A 245 -6.27 24.78 15.13
C LYS A 245 -6.03 25.28 13.71
N TYR A 246 -5.50 24.43 12.83
CA TYR A 246 -5.00 24.86 11.52
C TYR A 246 -5.72 24.20 10.33
N GLY A 247 -6.58 23.22 10.60
CA GLY A 247 -7.34 22.54 9.56
C GLY A 247 -8.59 23.32 9.12
N PRO A 248 -9.18 22.94 7.98
CA PRO A 248 -10.47 23.47 7.55
C PRO A 248 -11.59 22.90 8.43
N ASP A 249 -12.74 23.58 8.41
CA ASP A 249 -13.95 23.10 9.07
C ASP A 249 -14.30 21.68 8.59
N GLY A 250 -14.69 20.81 9.54
CA GLY A 250 -15.05 19.43 9.26
C GLY A 250 -13.90 18.49 8.91
N ILE A 251 -12.65 18.88 9.17
CA ILE A 251 -11.44 18.10 8.82
C ILE A 251 -11.49 16.65 9.28
N LEU A 252 -12.10 16.35 10.44
CA LEU A 252 -12.20 14.99 10.97
C LEU A 252 -13.04 14.04 10.10
N SER A 253 -13.83 14.56 9.16
CA SER A 253 -14.62 13.76 8.21
C SER A 253 -14.00 13.66 6.81
N TYR A 254 -12.91 14.39 6.54
CA TYR A 254 -12.33 14.45 5.20
C TYR A 254 -11.84 13.09 4.73
N SER A 255 -12.22 12.74 3.50
CA SER A 255 -11.55 11.67 2.76
C SER A 255 -10.22 12.17 2.16
N ASP A 256 -9.36 11.24 1.70
CA ASP A 256 -8.15 11.59 0.95
C ASP A 256 -8.44 12.52 -0.23
N ASP A 257 -9.50 12.21 -1.00
CA ASP A 257 -9.90 13.02 -2.16
C ASP A 257 -10.33 14.44 -1.74
N GLN A 258 -11.10 14.57 -0.66
CA GLN A 258 -11.51 15.89 -0.14
C GLN A 258 -10.31 16.72 0.32
N ALA A 259 -9.37 16.11 1.04
CA ALA A 259 -8.15 16.78 1.48
C ALA A 259 -7.28 17.20 0.28
N MET A 260 -7.10 16.33 -0.74
CA MET A 260 -6.40 16.67 -1.97
C MET A 260 -7.08 17.82 -2.73
N ARG A 261 -8.41 17.77 -2.91
CA ARG A 261 -9.17 18.84 -3.59
C ARG A 261 -9.08 20.16 -2.86
N SER A 262 -9.06 20.16 -1.52
CA SER A 262 -8.90 21.39 -0.75
C SER A 262 -7.53 22.04 -0.98
N GLN A 263 -6.46 21.23 -1.13
CA GLN A 263 -5.15 21.71 -1.54
C GLN A 263 -5.12 22.16 -3.00
N MET A 264 -5.67 21.36 -3.93
CA MET A 264 -5.70 21.70 -5.37
C MET A 264 -6.43 23.01 -5.66
N SER A 265 -7.49 23.32 -4.89
CA SER A 265 -8.21 24.59 -5.00
C SER A 265 -7.55 25.73 -4.24
N GLY A 266 -6.41 25.52 -3.58
CA GLY A 266 -5.71 26.51 -2.78
C GLY A 266 -6.40 26.89 -1.46
N ARG A 267 -7.39 26.14 -1.01
CA ARG A 267 -8.12 26.38 0.27
C ARG A 267 -7.42 25.77 1.48
N ALA A 268 -6.50 24.82 1.27
CA ALA A 268 -5.62 24.30 2.29
C ALA A 268 -4.17 24.30 1.80
N ASN A 269 -3.22 24.46 2.72
CA ASN A 269 -1.81 24.65 2.36
C ASN A 269 -1.00 23.35 2.58
N ILE A 270 -0.60 23.05 3.81
CA ILE A 270 0.32 21.95 4.11
C ILE A 270 -0.44 20.63 4.34
N ARG A 271 0.09 19.56 3.77
CA ARG A 271 -0.31 18.19 4.04
C ARG A 271 0.90 17.27 3.93
N THR A 272 0.94 16.22 4.77
CA THR A 272 1.86 15.09 4.63
C THR A 272 1.06 13.86 4.19
N GLN A 273 1.36 13.30 3.01
CA GLN A 273 0.62 12.16 2.48
C GLN A 273 1.44 11.42 1.41
N ALA A 274 0.98 10.24 0.98
CA ALA A 274 1.61 9.46 -0.07
C ALA A 274 1.71 10.28 -1.38
N ILE A 275 2.81 10.10 -2.08
CA ILE A 275 3.17 10.87 -3.29
C ILE A 275 2.07 10.84 -4.36
N THR A 276 1.31 9.75 -4.44
CA THR A 276 0.17 9.60 -5.38
C THR A 276 -0.91 10.66 -5.18
N TRP A 277 -1.08 11.15 -3.95
CA TRP A 277 -2.00 12.23 -3.60
C TRP A 277 -1.39 13.63 -3.72
N MET A 278 -0.06 13.71 -3.82
CA MET A 278 0.65 14.98 -3.85
C MET A 278 1.00 15.44 -5.26
N VAL A 279 1.34 14.52 -6.17
CA VAL A 279 1.67 14.86 -7.57
C VAL A 279 0.53 15.56 -8.32
N PRO A 280 -0.76 15.23 -8.10
CA PRO A 280 -1.87 15.95 -8.73
C PRO A 280 -1.89 17.46 -8.47
N LEU A 281 -1.35 17.94 -7.35
CA LEU A 281 -1.26 19.38 -7.06
C LEU A 281 -0.48 20.14 -8.14
N ALA A 282 0.57 19.54 -8.69
CA ALA A 282 1.36 20.15 -9.77
C ALA A 282 0.84 19.81 -11.18
N LYS A 283 0.20 18.65 -11.37
CA LYS A 283 -0.09 18.12 -12.73
C LYS A 283 -1.57 18.09 -13.12
N HIS A 284 -2.50 17.99 -12.16
CA HIS A 284 -3.93 17.85 -12.48
C HIS A 284 -4.48 19.10 -13.17
N ALA A 285 -5.31 18.93 -14.19
CA ALA A 285 -5.84 20.03 -15.00
C ALA A 285 -6.56 21.10 -14.15
N GLU A 286 -7.34 20.67 -13.16
CA GLU A 286 -8.13 21.53 -12.28
C GLU A 286 -7.36 22.16 -11.12
N SER A 287 -6.08 21.82 -10.92
CA SER A 287 -5.30 22.40 -9.83
C SER A 287 -4.99 23.86 -10.08
N THR A 288 -5.34 24.72 -9.14
CA THR A 288 -5.05 26.16 -9.16
C THR A 288 -3.67 26.48 -8.59
N VAL A 289 -3.06 25.51 -7.89
CA VAL A 289 -1.77 25.69 -7.19
C VAL A 289 -0.56 25.12 -7.94
N LYS A 290 -0.73 24.77 -9.22
CA LYS A 290 0.33 24.14 -10.04
C LYS A 290 1.68 24.86 -9.95
N LYS A 291 1.68 26.18 -9.94
CA LYS A 291 2.91 27.01 -9.94
C LYS A 291 3.45 27.28 -8.54
N THR A 292 2.58 27.25 -7.54
CA THR A 292 2.92 27.60 -6.15
C THR A 292 3.33 26.40 -5.30
N VAL A 293 2.84 25.19 -5.62
CA VAL A 293 3.15 24.00 -4.80
C VAL A 293 4.65 23.72 -4.75
N ARG A 294 5.13 23.38 -3.53
CA ARG A 294 6.49 22.87 -3.30
C ARG A 294 6.43 21.61 -2.44
N TYR A 295 7.42 20.75 -2.62
CA TYR A 295 7.51 19.46 -1.97
C TYR A 295 8.74 19.35 -1.09
N GLY A 296 8.66 18.60 0.00
CA GLY A 296 9.75 18.35 0.92
C GLY A 296 9.58 17.05 1.69
N LEU A 297 10.59 16.70 2.47
CA LEU A 297 10.45 15.63 3.46
C LEU A 297 9.37 16.00 4.47
N MET A 298 8.73 14.98 5.04
CA MET A 298 7.94 15.13 6.25
C MET A 298 8.84 15.76 7.35
N PRO A 299 8.34 16.73 8.13
CA PRO A 299 9.12 17.31 9.21
C PRO A 299 9.59 16.26 10.22
N ALA A 300 10.80 16.44 10.76
CA ALA A 300 11.36 15.59 11.80
C ALA A 300 10.85 16.00 13.18
N GLY A 301 10.61 15.01 14.03
CA GLY A 301 10.42 15.23 15.46
C GLY A 301 11.73 15.18 16.24
N PRO A 302 11.68 15.35 17.59
CA PRO A 302 12.86 15.26 18.44
C PRO A 302 13.65 13.95 18.32
N SER A 303 12.98 12.85 17.99
CA SER A 303 13.61 11.52 17.83
C SER A 303 14.05 11.22 16.40
N GLY A 304 13.79 12.10 15.45
CA GLY A 304 14.21 11.95 14.05
C GLY A 304 13.08 12.09 13.05
N ASN A 305 13.39 11.73 11.80
CA ASN A 305 12.47 11.77 10.67
C ASN A 305 11.98 10.36 10.36
N PHE A 306 10.68 10.15 10.43
CA PHE A 306 10.01 8.87 10.22
C PHE A 306 8.88 9.02 9.19
N PRO A 307 9.20 9.29 7.92
CA PRO A 307 8.17 9.44 6.90
C PRO A 307 7.41 8.14 6.71
N GLY A 308 6.10 8.25 6.55
CA GLY A 308 5.24 7.11 6.30
C GLY A 308 5.59 6.43 4.97
N SER A 309 5.43 5.11 4.94
CA SER A 309 5.50 4.32 3.72
C SER A 309 4.35 3.33 3.72
N ASN A 310 3.75 3.10 2.55
CA ASN A 310 2.80 2.01 2.35
C ASN A 310 3.26 1.13 1.20
N SER A 311 2.60 0.00 1.06
CA SER A 311 2.83 -0.92 -0.04
C SER A 311 1.55 -1.66 -0.37
N HIS A 312 1.30 -1.77 -1.64
CA HIS A 312 0.29 -2.66 -2.18
C HIS A 312 0.97 -3.60 -3.17
N GLY A 313 0.60 -4.87 -3.15
CA GLY A 313 1.22 -5.86 -4.01
C GLY A 313 0.19 -6.75 -4.70
N LEU A 314 0.62 -7.53 -5.66
CA LEU A 314 -0.15 -8.60 -6.26
C LEU A 314 0.29 -9.94 -5.70
N GLY A 315 -0.66 -10.73 -5.24
CA GLY A 315 -0.47 -12.09 -4.75
C GLY A 315 -1.43 -13.06 -5.41
N ILE A 316 -1.20 -14.36 -5.23
CA ILE A 316 -2.02 -15.43 -5.75
C ILE A 316 -2.82 -16.03 -4.59
N ALA A 317 -4.16 -16.11 -4.73
CA ALA A 317 -5.02 -16.74 -3.74
C ALA A 317 -4.65 -18.23 -3.58
N ALA A 318 -4.56 -18.71 -2.33
CA ALA A 318 -4.20 -20.11 -2.06
C ALA A 318 -5.18 -21.11 -2.71
N GLY A 319 -6.48 -20.74 -2.80
CA GLY A 319 -7.54 -21.53 -3.43
C GLY A 319 -7.53 -21.55 -4.97
N SER A 320 -6.74 -20.67 -5.63
CA SER A 320 -6.69 -20.62 -7.09
C SER A 320 -6.26 -21.96 -7.70
N LYS A 321 -6.95 -22.34 -8.77
CA LYS A 321 -6.64 -23.52 -9.62
C LYS A 321 -5.83 -23.14 -10.86
N LYS A 322 -5.50 -21.85 -11.04
CA LYS A 322 -4.83 -21.29 -12.22
C LYS A 322 -3.57 -20.52 -11.84
N LYS A 323 -2.80 -21.07 -10.89
CA LYS A 323 -1.69 -20.35 -10.25
C LYS A 323 -0.59 -19.93 -11.22
N GLU A 324 -0.25 -20.76 -12.21
CA GLU A 324 0.75 -20.40 -13.22
C GLU A 324 0.26 -19.27 -14.13
N ALA A 325 -1.00 -19.30 -14.59
CA ALA A 325 -1.58 -18.22 -15.37
C ALA A 325 -1.68 -16.90 -14.55
N ALA A 326 -2.00 -17.01 -13.25
CA ALA A 326 -1.99 -15.88 -12.32
C ALA A 326 -0.57 -15.31 -12.15
N TRP A 327 0.44 -16.20 -12.10
CA TRP A 327 1.85 -15.78 -12.05
C TRP A 327 2.29 -15.08 -13.33
N GLU A 328 1.89 -15.57 -14.50
CA GLU A 328 2.16 -14.89 -15.78
C GLU A 328 1.63 -13.44 -15.77
N PHE A 329 0.42 -13.24 -15.23
CA PHE A 329 -0.15 -11.90 -15.12
C PHE A 329 0.66 -11.02 -14.16
N ILE A 330 1.04 -11.53 -12.98
CA ILE A 330 1.85 -10.78 -12.01
C ILE A 330 3.22 -10.42 -12.60
N LYS A 331 3.89 -11.36 -13.26
CA LYS A 331 5.18 -11.11 -13.93
C LYS A 331 5.07 -10.00 -14.96
N TRP A 332 4.06 -10.06 -15.82
CA TRP A 332 3.84 -9.04 -16.84
C TRP A 332 3.48 -7.69 -16.23
N ALA A 333 2.50 -7.65 -15.32
CA ALA A 333 2.04 -6.42 -14.68
C ALA A 333 3.15 -5.67 -13.94
N LEU A 334 4.10 -6.42 -13.36
CA LEU A 334 5.19 -5.90 -12.54
C LEU A 334 6.55 -6.00 -13.24
N SER A 335 6.59 -6.28 -14.54
CA SER A 335 7.84 -6.24 -15.31
C SER A 335 8.39 -4.81 -15.39
N LYS A 336 9.69 -4.68 -15.58
CA LYS A 336 10.35 -3.39 -15.79
C LYS A 336 9.74 -2.64 -16.98
N GLU A 337 9.46 -3.36 -18.07
CA GLU A 337 8.87 -2.80 -19.29
C GLU A 337 7.48 -2.21 -19.03
N THR A 338 6.60 -2.99 -18.36
CA THR A 338 5.24 -2.56 -18.06
C THR A 338 5.23 -1.37 -17.10
N LEU A 339 6.04 -1.41 -16.05
CA LEU A 339 6.15 -0.30 -15.10
C LEU A 339 6.70 0.97 -15.76
N ASN A 340 7.76 0.86 -16.59
CA ASN A 340 8.28 2.00 -17.35
C ASN A 340 7.24 2.56 -18.33
N MET A 341 6.47 1.70 -18.97
CA MET A 341 5.38 2.12 -19.87
C MET A 341 4.30 2.92 -19.11
N VAL A 342 3.90 2.45 -17.92
CA VAL A 342 2.91 3.17 -17.10
C VAL A 342 3.48 4.50 -16.57
N VAL A 343 4.75 4.53 -16.18
CA VAL A 343 5.44 5.77 -15.79
C VAL A 343 5.46 6.76 -16.96
N LYS A 344 5.98 6.34 -18.10
CA LYS A 344 6.20 7.20 -19.27
C LYS A 344 4.90 7.72 -19.88
N ASN A 345 3.91 6.84 -20.05
CA ASN A 345 2.68 7.18 -20.79
C ASN A 345 1.61 7.82 -19.89
N HIS A 346 1.67 7.60 -18.57
CA HIS A 346 0.63 8.05 -17.65
C HIS A 346 1.16 8.88 -16.47
N GLY A 347 2.47 9.01 -16.33
CA GLY A 347 3.07 9.79 -15.25
C GLY A 347 2.85 9.20 -13.86
N TYR A 348 2.74 7.86 -13.75
CA TYR A 348 2.49 7.21 -12.46
C TYR A 348 3.69 7.36 -11.52
N PRO A 349 3.52 7.94 -10.30
CA PRO A 349 4.64 8.40 -9.49
C PRO A 349 5.12 7.41 -8.41
N SER A 350 4.56 6.20 -8.34
CA SER A 350 4.72 5.34 -7.15
C SER A 350 4.98 3.88 -7.50
N VAL A 351 6.10 3.62 -8.17
CA VAL A 351 6.51 2.26 -8.57
C VAL A 351 7.48 1.64 -7.57
N CYS A 352 7.62 0.32 -7.59
CA CYS A 352 8.43 -0.42 -6.62
C CYS A 352 9.73 -1.02 -7.15
N ARG A 353 9.97 -1.03 -8.47
CA ARG A 353 11.24 -1.52 -9.01
C ARG A 353 12.32 -0.45 -8.97
N MET A 354 13.44 -0.76 -8.33
CA MET A 354 14.57 0.17 -8.19
C MET A 354 15.16 0.60 -9.54
N SER A 355 15.19 -0.31 -10.52
CA SER A 355 15.65 -0.01 -11.87
C SER A 355 14.73 1.01 -12.59
N VAL A 356 13.42 0.99 -12.30
CA VAL A 356 12.46 1.96 -12.83
C VAL A 356 12.53 3.28 -12.06
N ILE A 357 12.59 3.22 -10.72
CA ILE A 357 12.71 4.40 -9.86
C ILE A 357 13.96 5.24 -10.23
N LYS A 358 15.04 4.58 -10.62
CA LYS A 358 16.30 5.24 -11.03
C LYS A 358 16.34 5.61 -12.51
N SER A 359 15.27 5.36 -13.28
CA SER A 359 15.25 5.66 -14.71
C SER A 359 15.13 7.17 -14.97
N PRO A 360 15.65 7.65 -16.13
CA PRO A 360 15.46 9.02 -16.56
C PRO A 360 13.98 9.40 -16.70
N GLU A 361 13.15 8.49 -17.17
CA GLU A 361 11.70 8.66 -17.35
C GLU A 361 11.00 8.93 -16.02
N PHE A 362 11.34 8.19 -14.95
CA PHE A 362 10.78 8.41 -13.62
C PHE A 362 11.22 9.76 -13.05
N LYS A 363 12.49 10.14 -13.26
CA LYS A 363 12.99 11.44 -12.86
C LYS A 363 12.28 12.57 -13.59
N GLU A 364 12.03 12.44 -14.89
CA GLU A 364 11.27 13.41 -15.69
C GLU A 364 9.85 13.56 -15.14
N VAL A 365 9.17 12.45 -14.88
CA VAL A 365 7.80 12.44 -14.31
C VAL A 365 7.75 13.16 -12.96
N LEU A 366 8.76 13.00 -12.12
CA LEU A 366 8.86 13.59 -10.80
C LEU A 366 9.74 14.86 -10.71
N THR A 367 10.09 15.47 -11.83
CA THR A 367 10.57 16.85 -11.84
C THR A 367 9.37 17.78 -11.84
N LEU A 368 9.04 18.32 -10.66
CA LEU A 368 7.84 19.13 -10.40
C LEU A 368 8.23 20.53 -9.99
N ASN A 369 7.83 21.54 -10.78
CA ASN A 369 8.17 22.95 -10.51
C ASN A 369 9.66 23.20 -10.30
N GLY A 370 10.51 22.51 -11.07
CA GLY A 370 11.96 22.58 -10.95
C GLY A 370 12.56 21.83 -9.74
N GLN A 371 11.74 21.13 -8.95
CA GLN A 371 12.19 20.30 -7.83
C GLN A 371 12.40 18.85 -8.27
N ASP A 372 13.50 18.23 -7.83
CA ASP A 372 13.77 16.80 -8.01
C ASP A 372 13.03 15.97 -6.94
N VAL A 373 11.73 15.74 -7.18
CA VAL A 373 10.88 14.95 -6.28
C VAL A 373 11.19 13.44 -6.39
N ALA A 374 11.87 13.00 -7.44
CA ALA A 374 12.33 11.61 -7.56
C ALA A 374 13.41 11.28 -6.51
N SER A 375 14.35 12.19 -6.28
CA SER A 375 15.36 12.05 -5.21
C SER A 375 14.71 12.07 -3.83
N LEU A 376 13.71 12.93 -3.61
CA LEU A 376 12.92 12.97 -2.39
C LEU A 376 12.18 11.64 -2.16
N PHE A 377 11.59 11.07 -3.20
CA PHE A 377 10.94 9.75 -3.13
C PHE A 377 11.91 8.66 -2.68
N LEU A 378 13.10 8.59 -3.27
CA LEU A 378 14.14 7.63 -2.88
C LEU A 378 14.57 7.80 -1.42
N GLU A 379 14.73 9.04 -0.96
CA GLU A 379 15.10 9.35 0.42
C GLU A 379 14.04 8.85 1.41
N VAL A 380 12.76 9.07 1.11
CA VAL A 380 11.65 8.54 1.93
C VAL A 380 11.67 7.02 1.99
N LEU A 381 11.90 6.32 0.87
CA LEU A 381 12.00 4.86 0.86
C LEU A 381 13.17 4.35 1.72
N GLN A 382 14.30 5.04 1.68
CA GLN A 382 15.47 4.71 2.50
C GLN A 382 15.20 4.93 4.00
N LEU A 383 14.61 6.07 4.37
CA LEU A 383 14.24 6.37 5.75
C LEU A 383 13.18 5.38 6.28
N GLY A 384 12.15 5.08 5.50
CA GLY A 384 11.12 4.11 5.85
C GLY A 384 11.66 2.69 6.03
N GLY A 385 12.57 2.27 5.15
CA GLY A 385 13.27 0.98 5.26
C GLY A 385 14.15 0.90 6.52
N LYS A 386 14.91 1.96 6.81
CA LYS A 386 15.81 2.07 7.96
C LYS A 386 15.06 2.06 9.30
N SER A 387 13.93 2.75 9.37
CA SER A 387 13.09 2.82 10.56
C SER A 387 12.25 1.58 10.81
N GLY A 388 12.17 0.65 9.86
CA GLY A 388 11.26 -0.49 9.94
C GLY A 388 9.79 -0.09 9.96
N TYR A 389 9.44 1.04 9.35
CA TYR A 389 8.10 1.63 9.38
C TYR A 389 6.98 0.64 9.03
N MET A 390 7.22 -0.32 8.12
CA MET A 390 6.19 -1.30 7.74
C MET A 390 5.95 -2.40 8.79
N LYS A 391 6.88 -2.64 9.72
CA LYS A 391 6.80 -3.76 10.66
C LYS A 391 5.56 -3.75 11.54
N TYR A 392 5.12 -2.58 12.02
CA TYR A 392 3.90 -2.48 12.85
C TYR A 392 2.60 -2.66 12.06
N ARG A 393 2.63 -2.47 10.73
CA ARG A 393 1.46 -2.55 9.86
C ARG A 393 1.16 -3.95 9.36
N THR A 394 2.17 -4.78 9.26
CA THR A 394 2.06 -6.14 8.73
C THR A 394 1.66 -7.17 9.79
N VAL A 395 1.21 -6.71 10.96
CA VAL A 395 0.70 -7.60 12.01
C VAL A 395 -0.77 -7.97 11.75
N PRO A 396 -1.19 -9.21 12.05
CA PRO A 396 -2.53 -9.72 11.67
C PRO A 396 -3.70 -8.91 12.20
N VAL A 397 -3.54 -8.25 13.33
CA VAL A 397 -4.61 -7.47 14.03
C VAL A 397 -4.51 -5.97 13.81
N PHE A 398 -3.61 -5.49 12.93
CA PHE A 398 -3.45 -4.05 12.71
C PHE A 398 -4.74 -3.34 12.27
N PRO A 399 -5.64 -3.93 11.45
CA PRO A 399 -6.91 -3.27 11.11
C PRO A 399 -7.73 -2.85 12.33
N GLN A 400 -7.77 -3.71 13.37
CA GLN A 400 -8.50 -3.43 14.60
C GLN A 400 -7.78 -2.37 15.45
N VAL A 401 -6.45 -2.47 15.60
CA VAL A 401 -5.64 -1.49 16.33
C VAL A 401 -5.71 -0.12 15.65
N GLY A 402 -5.66 -0.07 14.31
CA GLY A 402 -5.82 1.16 13.55
C GLY A 402 -7.17 1.85 13.77
N ASP A 403 -8.26 1.08 13.90
CA ASP A 403 -9.58 1.62 14.26
C ASP A 403 -9.58 2.26 15.65
N LYS A 404 -8.92 1.63 16.66
CA LYS A 404 -8.79 2.21 18.02
C LYS A 404 -8.00 3.50 18.00
N ILE A 405 -6.92 3.57 17.20
CA ILE A 405 -6.13 4.79 17.01
C ILE A 405 -7.00 5.91 16.41
N ASN A 406 -7.73 5.63 15.32
CA ASN A 406 -8.62 6.64 14.71
C ASN A 406 -9.60 7.22 15.73
N LYS A 407 -10.31 6.36 16.46
CA LYS A 407 -11.28 6.75 17.48
C LYS A 407 -10.65 7.54 18.63
N ALA A 408 -9.44 7.17 19.07
CA ALA A 408 -8.73 7.91 20.10
C ALA A 408 -8.38 9.32 19.64
N ILE A 409 -7.83 9.49 18.45
CA ILE A 409 -7.51 10.81 17.89
C ILE A 409 -8.77 11.66 17.73
N GLU A 410 -9.89 11.08 17.25
CA GLU A 410 -11.17 11.79 17.13
C GLU A 410 -11.69 12.29 18.49
N ARG A 411 -11.63 11.46 19.57
CA ARG A 411 -12.06 11.86 20.91
C ARG A 411 -11.18 12.98 21.49
N ILE A 412 -9.87 12.92 21.25
CA ILE A 412 -8.95 13.99 21.66
C ILE A 412 -9.28 15.28 20.91
N ALA A 413 -9.42 15.21 19.60
CA ALA A 413 -9.67 16.37 18.74
C ALA A 413 -11.02 17.05 19.07
N THR A 414 -12.04 16.26 19.38
CA THR A 414 -13.36 16.77 19.79
C THR A 414 -13.44 17.17 21.27
N LYS A 415 -12.34 17.04 22.02
CA LYS A 415 -12.26 17.30 23.48
C LYS A 415 -13.25 16.46 24.31
N GLN A 416 -13.66 15.31 23.81
CA GLN A 416 -14.46 14.34 24.55
C GLN A 416 -13.64 13.67 25.66
N GLU A 417 -12.34 13.49 25.43
CA GLU A 417 -11.39 12.92 26.37
C GLU A 417 -10.05 13.63 26.29
N GLY A 418 -9.28 13.63 27.39
CA GLY A 418 -7.88 14.01 27.38
C GLY A 418 -7.02 12.99 26.62
N ALA A 419 -5.87 13.43 26.09
CA ALA A 419 -5.01 12.56 25.31
C ALA A 419 -4.50 11.32 26.10
N PRO A 420 -4.12 11.43 27.38
CA PRO A 420 -3.72 10.25 28.16
C PRO A 420 -4.85 9.20 28.27
N GLU A 421 -6.07 9.63 28.58
CA GLU A 421 -7.23 8.75 28.78
C GLU A 421 -7.64 8.08 27.46
N ALA A 422 -7.73 8.84 26.38
CA ALA A 422 -8.10 8.33 25.06
C ALA A 422 -7.08 7.28 24.57
N MET A 423 -5.77 7.55 24.75
CA MET A 423 -4.71 6.62 24.37
C MET A 423 -4.66 5.38 25.27
N LYS A 424 -4.90 5.53 26.59
CA LYS A 424 -5.03 4.40 27.52
C LYS A 424 -6.20 3.48 27.14
N GLN A 425 -7.33 4.03 26.73
CA GLN A 425 -8.45 3.22 26.22
C GLN A 425 -8.09 2.49 24.93
N ALA A 426 -7.43 3.16 23.99
CA ALA A 426 -6.96 2.54 22.74
C ALA A 426 -5.99 1.40 23.02
N GLN A 427 -5.07 1.57 23.99
CA GLN A 427 -4.17 0.53 24.49
C GLN A 427 -4.96 -0.68 25.00
N ALA A 428 -5.84 -0.47 25.96
CA ALA A 428 -6.60 -1.55 26.61
C ALA A 428 -7.44 -2.35 25.60
N GLN A 429 -8.12 -1.67 24.69
CA GLN A 429 -8.90 -2.30 23.63
C GLN A 429 -8.02 -3.05 22.63
N SER A 430 -6.84 -2.53 22.29
CA SER A 430 -5.87 -3.20 21.41
C SER A 430 -5.34 -4.47 22.05
N VAL A 431 -4.99 -4.45 23.34
CA VAL A 431 -4.58 -5.64 24.10
C VAL A 431 -5.66 -6.73 24.04
N GLN A 432 -6.93 -6.36 24.25
CA GLN A 432 -8.04 -7.31 24.17
C GLN A 432 -8.16 -7.93 22.77
N ASP A 433 -8.00 -7.13 21.71
CA ASP A 433 -8.08 -7.62 20.33
C ASP A 433 -6.92 -8.58 19.99
N LEU A 434 -5.70 -8.30 20.47
CA LEU A 434 -4.56 -9.20 20.33
C LEU A 434 -4.77 -10.52 21.06
N GLN A 435 -5.23 -10.45 22.31
CA GLN A 435 -5.51 -11.64 23.13
C GLN A 435 -6.60 -12.53 22.50
N LYS A 436 -7.69 -11.93 21.98
CA LYS A 436 -8.73 -12.66 21.22
C LYS A 436 -8.18 -13.33 19.96
N ALA A 437 -7.16 -12.73 19.35
CA ALA A 437 -6.45 -13.31 18.20
C ALA A 437 -5.39 -14.34 18.58
N GLY A 438 -5.26 -14.68 19.87
CA GLY A 438 -4.26 -15.64 20.38
C GLY A 438 -2.83 -15.10 20.38
N ILE A 439 -2.64 -13.78 20.28
CA ILE A 439 -1.33 -13.14 20.29
C ILE A 439 -0.94 -12.85 21.74
N LYS A 440 0.27 -13.29 22.10
CA LYS A 440 0.86 -12.99 23.41
C LYS A 440 1.18 -11.50 23.53
N VAL A 441 0.79 -10.89 24.62
CA VAL A 441 1.17 -9.53 25.02
C VAL A 441 1.82 -9.58 26.40
N ASP A 442 2.80 -8.73 26.64
CA ASP A 442 3.40 -8.55 27.96
C ASP A 442 2.36 -7.93 28.90
N ASN A 443 2.44 -8.28 30.17
CA ASN A 443 1.62 -7.69 31.23
C ASN A 443 2.13 -6.29 31.62
#